data_c3adf90dac59ae1b3d2b4126e18621c7
#
_entry.id   c3adf90dac59ae1b3d2b4126e18621c7
#
_cell.length_a   1.000
_cell.length_b   1.000
_cell.length_c   1.000
_cell.angle_alpha   90.00
_cell.angle_beta   90.00
_cell.angle_gamma   90.00
#
_symmetry.space_group_name_H-M   'P 1'
#
loop_
_entity.id
_entity.type
_entity.pdbx_description
1 polymer ?
#
loop_
_entity_poly.entity_id
_entity_poly.type
_entity_poly.pdbx_seq_one_letter_code
_entity_poly.pdbx_strand_id
1 'polypeptide(L)'
;DIIKLTQKEYNNMSNIISNRCEDFEYKDKYKNYNIKNDKASIGLGVICSKATQEGYRIYLSGQGADEIISDYGFNGGKIYDHSTFGGYFPNNLEGFFPWHSFYDGTQIQYLNKEEYVAGAFGIETRYPFLDTQLVQEFLWLTSDLKNKKYKSALDEYLIQNNYPFQQGIKTGFQANKNLV
;
A
#
# COMPACT_ATOMS: atom_id res chain seq x y z
N ASP A 1 -12.15 -10.68 -9.47
CA ASP A 1 -13.22 -11.20 -8.59
C ASP A 1 -13.42 -10.28 -7.39
N ILE A 2 -14.67 -10.14 -6.94
CA ILE A 2 -15.00 -9.43 -5.69
C ILE A 2 -15.26 -10.48 -4.63
N ILE A 3 -14.46 -10.47 -3.56
CA ILE A 3 -14.67 -11.34 -2.41
C ILE A 3 -15.53 -10.57 -1.40
N LYS A 4 -16.72 -11.07 -1.13
CA LYS A 4 -17.60 -10.54 -0.09
C LYS A 4 -17.41 -11.38 1.18
N LEU A 5 -17.17 -10.72 2.31
CA LEU A 5 -17.01 -11.36 3.60
C LEU A 5 -18.26 -11.19 4.45
N THR A 6 -18.70 -12.25 5.07
CA THR A 6 -19.63 -12.19 6.19
C THR A 6 -18.88 -11.83 7.48
N GLN A 7 -19.60 -11.32 8.49
CA GLN A 7 -19.01 -11.06 9.81
C GLN A 7 -18.36 -12.31 10.42
N LYS A 8 -18.96 -13.49 10.20
CA LYS A 8 -18.42 -14.76 10.68
C LYS A 8 -17.07 -15.09 10.04
N GLU A 9 -16.95 -14.92 8.72
CA GLU A 9 -15.69 -15.14 7.98
C GLU A 9 -14.63 -14.14 8.40
N TYR A 10 -15.00 -12.88 8.59
CA TYR A 10 -14.12 -11.85 9.10
C TYR A 10 -13.53 -12.21 10.47
N ASN A 11 -14.40 -12.59 11.42
CA ASN A 11 -13.99 -12.99 12.77
C ASN A 11 -13.12 -14.26 12.74
N ASN A 12 -13.46 -15.22 11.90
CA ASN A 12 -12.65 -16.42 11.71
C ASN A 12 -11.25 -16.08 11.18
N MET A 13 -11.16 -15.24 10.16
CA MET A 13 -9.86 -14.82 9.61
C MET A 13 -9.05 -14.01 10.64
N SER A 14 -9.67 -13.13 11.42
CA SER A 14 -9.02 -12.42 12.52
C SER A 14 -8.39 -13.40 13.54
N ASN A 15 -9.09 -14.47 13.89
CA ASN A 15 -8.56 -15.52 14.76
C ASN A 15 -7.40 -16.28 14.11
N ILE A 16 -7.50 -16.58 12.82
CA ILE A 16 -6.42 -17.26 12.08
C ILE A 16 -5.15 -16.39 12.08
N ILE A 17 -5.28 -15.11 11.76
CA ILE A 17 -4.15 -14.16 11.78
C ILE A 17 -3.57 -14.09 13.20
N SER A 18 -4.41 -13.96 14.22
CA SER A 18 -3.96 -13.91 15.62
C SER A 18 -3.15 -15.12 16.06
N ASN A 19 -3.39 -16.28 15.45
CA ASN A 19 -2.69 -17.51 15.82
C ASN A 19 -1.51 -17.86 14.92
N ARG A 20 -1.45 -17.32 13.71
CA ARG A 20 -0.43 -17.70 12.71
C ARG A 20 0.60 -16.63 12.43
N CYS A 21 0.20 -15.35 12.50
CA CYS A 21 1.14 -14.26 12.25
C CYS A 21 1.93 -13.94 13.51
N GLU A 22 3.20 -13.64 13.33
CA GLU A 22 4.02 -13.05 14.38
C GLU A 22 3.44 -11.71 14.84
N ASP A 23 3.72 -11.36 16.09
CA ASP A 23 3.28 -10.08 16.62
C ASP A 23 4.04 -8.95 15.93
N PHE A 24 3.26 -8.01 15.41
CA PHE A 24 3.74 -6.81 14.79
C PHE A 24 2.86 -5.64 15.24
N GLU A 25 3.50 -4.62 15.77
CA GLU A 25 2.83 -3.40 16.20
C GLU A 25 3.26 -2.23 15.32
N TYR A 26 2.27 -1.42 14.94
CA TYR A 26 2.55 -0.17 14.24
C TYR A 26 3.17 0.85 15.20
N LYS A 27 4.13 1.62 14.68
CA LYS A 27 4.78 2.69 15.43
C LYS A 27 3.96 3.98 15.41
N ASP A 28 4.35 4.93 16.24
CA ASP A 28 3.83 6.30 16.30
C ASP A 28 2.33 6.38 16.59
N LYS A 29 1.59 7.16 15.82
CA LYS A 29 0.15 7.35 16.00
C LYS A 29 -0.67 6.08 15.78
N TYR A 30 -0.11 5.09 15.16
CA TYR A 30 -0.76 3.79 14.92
C TYR A 30 -0.45 2.75 16.00
N LYS A 31 0.24 3.12 17.08
CA LYS A 31 0.65 2.22 18.16
C LYS A 31 -0.46 1.41 18.84
N ASN A 32 -1.72 1.82 18.66
CA ASN A 32 -2.88 1.07 19.14
C ASN A 32 -3.41 0.04 18.13
N TYR A 33 -2.83 0.02 16.94
CA TYR A 33 -3.11 -0.98 15.92
C TYR A 33 -2.02 -2.04 15.93
N ASN A 34 -2.44 -3.26 15.71
CA ASN A 34 -1.54 -4.36 15.42
C ASN A 34 -2.11 -5.17 14.26
N ILE A 35 -1.33 -6.10 13.75
CA ILE A 35 -1.71 -6.90 12.59
C ILE A 35 -3.03 -7.66 12.80
N LYS A 36 -3.37 -8.00 14.05
CA LYS A 36 -4.53 -8.82 14.43
C LYS A 36 -5.85 -8.04 14.43
N ASN A 37 -5.80 -6.72 14.59
CA ASN A 37 -6.98 -5.85 14.59
C ASN A 37 -7.07 -4.92 13.38
N ASP A 38 -6.09 -4.95 12.49
CA ASP A 38 -6.09 -4.18 11.25
C ASP A 38 -7.01 -4.84 10.21
N LYS A 39 -8.06 -4.11 9.81
CA LYS A 39 -9.02 -4.58 8.78
C LYS A 39 -8.36 -4.92 7.44
N ALA A 40 -7.29 -4.21 7.09
CA ALA A 40 -6.55 -4.49 5.86
C ALA A 40 -5.78 -5.81 5.96
N SER A 41 -5.18 -6.13 7.11
CA SER A 41 -4.54 -7.42 7.37
C SER A 41 -5.53 -8.56 7.25
N ILE A 42 -6.72 -8.40 7.80
CA ILE A 42 -7.77 -9.44 7.73
C ILE A 42 -8.23 -9.65 6.28
N GLY A 43 -8.44 -8.56 5.53
CA GLY A 43 -8.77 -8.63 4.10
C GLY A 43 -7.68 -9.31 3.28
N LEU A 44 -6.42 -8.98 3.53
CA LEU A 44 -5.28 -9.61 2.87
C LEU A 44 -5.18 -11.10 3.21
N GLY A 45 -5.40 -11.47 4.47
CA GLY A 45 -5.42 -12.87 4.91
C GLY A 45 -6.45 -13.71 4.15
N VAL A 46 -7.63 -13.16 3.88
CA VAL A 46 -8.66 -13.83 3.07
C VAL A 46 -8.19 -14.04 1.63
N ILE A 47 -7.59 -13.00 1.03
CA ILE A 47 -7.03 -13.09 -0.34
C ILE A 47 -5.93 -14.14 -0.39
N CYS A 48 -4.98 -14.11 0.54
CA CYS A 48 -3.88 -15.07 0.59
C CYS A 48 -4.35 -16.51 0.85
N SER A 49 -5.33 -16.69 1.73
CA SER A 49 -5.93 -17.99 1.99
C SER A 49 -6.57 -18.58 0.72
N LYS A 50 -7.35 -17.77 -0.02
CA LYS A 50 -7.94 -18.18 -1.28
C LYS A 50 -6.88 -18.47 -2.34
N ALA A 51 -5.91 -17.61 -2.50
CA ALA A 51 -4.82 -17.79 -3.44
C ALA A 51 -4.05 -19.09 -3.20
N THR A 52 -3.75 -19.40 -1.94
CA THR A 52 -3.10 -20.67 -1.57
C THR A 52 -3.93 -21.89 -1.93
N GLN A 53 -5.24 -21.85 -1.71
CA GLN A 53 -6.16 -22.93 -2.07
C GLN A 53 -6.22 -23.15 -3.58
N GLU A 54 -6.10 -22.08 -4.36
CA GLU A 54 -6.06 -22.12 -5.83
C GLU A 54 -4.66 -22.44 -6.38
N GLY A 55 -3.65 -22.66 -5.52
CA GLY A 55 -2.29 -23.03 -5.90
C GLY A 55 -1.34 -21.89 -6.20
N TYR A 56 -1.77 -20.64 -6.04
CA TYR A 56 -0.90 -19.49 -6.19
C TYR A 56 0.11 -19.38 -5.04
N ARG A 57 1.30 -18.88 -5.34
CA ARG A 57 2.40 -18.71 -4.38
C ARG A 57 3.01 -17.31 -4.36
N ILE A 58 2.61 -16.46 -5.30
CA ILE A 58 3.12 -15.11 -5.45
C ILE A 58 1.96 -14.12 -5.44
N TYR A 59 2.13 -13.05 -4.68
CA TYR A 59 1.23 -11.90 -4.62
C TYR A 59 1.96 -10.64 -5.09
N LEU A 60 1.42 -9.95 -6.08
CA LEU A 60 1.92 -8.65 -6.52
C LEU A 60 1.18 -7.54 -5.79
N SER A 61 1.90 -6.79 -4.97
CA SER A 61 1.35 -5.71 -4.15
C SER A 61 1.51 -4.34 -4.81
N GLY A 62 0.54 -3.47 -4.54
CA GLY A 62 0.61 -2.05 -4.88
C GLY A 62 1.37 -1.18 -3.88
N GLN A 63 1.98 -1.77 -2.84
CA GLN A 63 2.76 -1.02 -1.85
C GLN A 63 3.98 -0.36 -2.49
N GLY A 64 4.38 0.77 -1.93
CA GLY A 64 5.43 1.63 -2.47
C GLY A 64 4.90 2.76 -3.36
N ALA A 65 3.77 2.58 -4.02
CA ALA A 65 3.22 3.61 -4.90
C ALA A 65 2.82 4.90 -4.16
N ASP A 66 2.20 4.78 -3.00
CA ASP A 66 1.83 5.95 -2.19
C ASP A 66 3.05 6.61 -1.56
N GLU A 67 4.03 5.84 -1.15
CA GLU A 67 5.26 6.26 -0.50
C GLU A 67 6.20 6.97 -1.46
N ILE A 68 6.37 6.41 -2.66
CA ILE A 68 7.33 6.89 -3.66
C ILE A 68 6.68 7.93 -4.60
N ILE A 69 5.55 7.58 -5.21
CA ILE A 69 5.00 8.35 -6.34
C ILE A 69 4.08 9.48 -5.88
N SER A 70 3.56 9.44 -4.66
CA SER A 70 2.71 10.51 -4.13
C SER A 70 3.11 11.05 -2.76
N ASP A 71 4.14 10.50 -2.13
CA ASP A 71 4.56 10.90 -0.76
C ASP A 71 3.36 11.04 0.20
N TYR A 72 2.36 10.16 0.06
CA TYR A 72 1.12 10.25 0.85
C TYR A 72 0.42 11.61 0.83
N GLY A 73 0.60 12.38 -0.23
CA GLY A 73 -0.05 13.65 -0.44
C GLY A 73 -1.06 13.62 -1.58
N PHE A 74 -1.87 14.65 -1.65
CA PHE A 74 -2.82 14.86 -2.73
C PHE A 74 -2.90 16.35 -3.06
N ASN A 75 -2.50 16.76 -4.26
CA ASN A 75 -2.56 18.13 -4.75
C ASN A 75 -2.00 19.18 -3.76
N GLY A 76 -0.86 18.89 -3.14
CA GLY A 76 -0.23 19.76 -2.14
C GLY A 76 -0.79 19.62 -0.72
N GLY A 77 -1.85 18.85 -0.55
CA GLY A 77 -2.43 18.54 0.77
C GLY A 77 -1.84 17.26 1.36
N LYS A 78 -1.45 17.29 2.64
CA LYS A 78 -0.98 16.10 3.36
C LYS A 78 -2.15 15.18 3.68
N ILE A 79 -2.07 13.90 3.29
CA ILE A 79 -2.99 12.86 3.72
C ILE A 79 -2.55 12.29 5.06
N TYR A 80 -1.23 12.15 5.24
CA TYR A 80 -0.60 11.70 6.49
C TYR A 80 0.37 12.76 7.02
N ASP A 81 0.53 12.85 8.32
CA ASP A 81 1.36 13.86 8.99
C ASP A 81 2.84 13.77 8.63
N HIS A 82 3.30 12.56 8.27
CA HIS A 82 4.67 12.29 7.85
C HIS A 82 4.95 12.58 6.36
N SER A 83 3.96 12.96 5.57
CA SER A 83 4.21 13.42 4.21
C SER A 83 5.16 14.62 4.20
N THR A 84 6.17 14.58 3.37
CA THR A 84 7.19 15.64 3.23
C THR A 84 6.70 16.74 2.31
N PHE A 85 6.08 16.38 1.18
CA PHE A 85 5.72 17.31 0.11
C PHE A 85 4.21 17.53 -0.05
N GLY A 86 3.38 16.77 0.66
CA GLY A 86 1.93 16.80 0.42
C GLY A 86 1.54 16.29 -0.96
N GLY A 87 2.38 15.48 -1.61
CA GLY A 87 2.20 15.01 -2.98
C GLY A 87 2.60 16.04 -4.04
N TYR A 88 3.30 17.12 -3.66
CA TYR A 88 3.77 18.14 -4.57
C TYR A 88 5.29 18.24 -4.49
N PHE A 89 5.97 17.56 -5.40
CA PHE A 89 7.43 17.39 -5.39
C PHE A 89 8.16 18.70 -5.72
N PRO A 90 9.24 19.04 -5.01
CA PRO A 90 10.07 20.23 -5.31
C PRO A 90 10.87 20.02 -6.61
N ASN A 91 11.36 21.14 -7.18
CA ASN A 91 12.20 21.10 -8.37
C ASN A 91 13.56 20.42 -8.11
N ASN A 92 14.05 20.51 -6.89
CA ASN A 92 15.27 19.85 -6.45
C ASN A 92 14.98 18.97 -5.25
N LEU A 93 15.32 17.70 -5.36
CA LEU A 93 15.19 16.71 -4.27
C LEU A 93 16.45 16.63 -3.39
N GLU A 94 17.54 17.34 -3.77
CA GLU A 94 18.74 17.42 -2.95
C GLU A 94 18.41 18.01 -1.57
N GLY A 95 18.81 17.38 -0.53
CA GLY A 95 18.46 17.78 0.84
C GLY A 95 17.11 17.26 1.36
N PHE A 96 16.27 16.68 0.50
CA PHE A 96 15.04 15.99 0.90
C PHE A 96 15.14 14.48 0.73
N PHE A 97 15.97 14.03 -0.20
CA PHE A 97 16.14 12.60 -0.45
C PHE A 97 17.08 11.93 0.56
N PRO A 98 16.71 10.79 1.15
CA PRO A 98 15.39 10.18 1.07
C PRO A 98 14.38 10.90 1.99
N TRP A 99 13.18 11.14 1.53
CA TRP A 99 12.11 11.65 2.38
C TRP A 99 11.58 10.58 3.33
N HIS A 100 10.84 11.00 4.34
CA HIS A 100 10.47 10.12 5.46
C HIS A 100 9.79 8.81 5.04
N SER A 101 8.84 8.86 4.11
CA SER A 101 8.11 7.67 3.66
C SER A 101 8.87 6.86 2.59
N PHE A 102 10.07 7.27 2.18
CA PHE A 102 10.82 6.58 1.12
C PHE A 102 11.36 5.23 1.59
N TYR A 103 11.96 5.15 2.78
CA TYR A 103 12.51 3.93 3.37
C TYR A 103 11.91 3.56 4.72
N ASP A 104 11.31 4.51 5.42
CA ASP A 104 10.84 4.35 6.79
C ASP A 104 9.35 4.68 6.92
N GLY A 105 8.89 4.96 8.11
CA GLY A 105 7.51 5.33 8.38
C GLY A 105 6.52 4.27 7.93
N THR A 106 5.52 4.68 7.16
CA THR A 106 4.47 3.78 6.67
C THR A 106 4.97 2.76 5.65
N GLN A 107 6.01 3.06 4.88
CA GLN A 107 6.59 2.12 3.93
C GLN A 107 6.95 0.80 4.62
N ILE A 108 7.86 0.87 5.58
CA ILE A 108 8.33 -0.34 6.28
C ILE A 108 7.22 -1.04 7.06
N GLN A 109 6.29 -0.26 7.64
CA GLN A 109 5.19 -0.83 8.41
C GLN A 109 4.22 -1.61 7.54
N TYR A 110 3.88 -1.09 6.36
CA TYR A 110 2.96 -1.77 5.45
C TYR A 110 3.61 -2.95 4.72
N LEU A 111 4.90 -2.86 4.38
CA LEU A 111 5.64 -4.01 3.86
C LEU A 111 5.67 -5.14 4.88
N ASN A 112 6.07 -4.86 6.13
CA ASN A 112 6.08 -5.87 7.18
C ASN A 112 4.70 -6.50 7.40
N LYS A 113 3.64 -5.71 7.41
CA LYS A 113 2.27 -6.22 7.50
C LYS A 113 1.97 -7.24 6.40
N GLU A 114 2.29 -6.90 5.16
CA GLU A 114 2.03 -7.79 4.02
C GLU A 114 2.89 -9.05 4.09
N GLU A 115 4.17 -8.93 4.43
CA GLU A 115 5.07 -10.07 4.59
C GLU A 115 4.58 -11.04 5.68
N TYR A 116 4.21 -10.53 6.84
CA TYR A 116 3.72 -11.38 7.93
C TYR A 116 2.39 -12.07 7.59
N VAL A 117 1.45 -11.34 6.99
CA VAL A 117 0.16 -11.91 6.61
C VAL A 117 0.32 -12.90 5.47
N ALA A 118 0.96 -12.52 4.38
CA ALA A 118 1.12 -13.39 3.21
C ALA A 118 1.96 -14.63 3.55
N GLY A 119 3.07 -14.44 4.29
CA GLY A 119 3.94 -15.53 4.75
C GLY A 119 3.20 -16.57 5.60
N ALA A 120 2.25 -16.14 6.46
CA ALA A 120 1.42 -17.05 7.25
C ALA A 120 0.54 -18.01 6.40
N PHE A 121 0.34 -17.66 5.12
CA PHE A 121 -0.38 -18.49 4.15
C PHE A 121 0.54 -19.13 3.09
N GLY A 122 1.87 -18.98 3.23
CA GLY A 122 2.86 -19.51 2.28
C GLY A 122 2.85 -18.78 0.93
N ILE A 123 2.48 -17.50 0.94
CA ILE A 123 2.52 -16.60 -0.22
C ILE A 123 3.75 -15.70 -0.11
N GLU A 124 4.49 -15.58 -1.19
CA GLU A 124 5.58 -14.63 -1.35
C GLU A 124 5.07 -13.32 -1.93
N THR A 125 5.33 -12.20 -1.28
CA THR A 125 4.98 -10.87 -1.77
C THR A 125 6.06 -10.30 -2.69
N ARG A 126 5.63 -9.58 -3.71
CA ARG A 126 6.48 -8.83 -4.63
C ARG A 126 5.94 -7.41 -4.74
N TYR A 127 6.84 -6.44 -4.82
CA TYR A 127 6.53 -5.01 -4.78
C TYR A 127 7.04 -4.31 -6.05
N PRO A 128 6.31 -4.37 -7.17
CA PRO A 128 6.77 -3.78 -8.43
C PRO A 128 7.06 -2.28 -8.35
N PHE A 129 6.35 -1.53 -7.49
CA PHE A 129 6.62 -0.10 -7.30
C PHE A 129 7.90 0.22 -6.52
N LEU A 130 8.52 -0.79 -5.93
CA LEU A 130 9.83 -0.68 -5.26
C LEU A 130 10.96 -1.23 -6.11
N ASP A 131 10.70 -1.62 -7.37
CA ASP A 131 11.75 -1.97 -8.30
C ASP A 131 12.73 -0.80 -8.45
N THR A 132 14.02 -1.09 -8.31
CA THR A 132 15.08 -0.07 -8.27
C THR A 132 15.11 0.76 -9.55
N GLN A 133 14.90 0.15 -10.71
CA GLN A 133 14.91 0.85 -11.97
C GLN A 133 13.68 1.76 -12.09
N LEU A 134 12.50 1.25 -11.75
CA LEU A 134 11.27 2.05 -11.76
C LEU A 134 11.36 3.26 -10.83
N VAL A 135 11.86 3.06 -9.60
CA VAL A 135 12.07 4.15 -8.64
C VAL A 135 13.07 5.16 -9.19
N GLN A 136 14.17 4.72 -9.79
CA GLN A 136 15.18 5.60 -10.37
C GLN A 136 14.61 6.43 -11.53
N GLU A 137 13.85 5.83 -12.43
CA GLU A 137 13.17 6.54 -13.51
C GLU A 137 12.19 7.59 -12.97
N PHE A 138 11.43 7.25 -11.94
CA PHE A 138 10.55 8.22 -11.27
C PHE A 138 11.35 9.39 -10.65
N LEU A 139 12.47 9.12 -9.99
CA LEU A 139 13.31 10.16 -9.40
C LEU A 139 13.84 11.14 -10.45
N TRP A 140 14.15 10.67 -11.66
CA TRP A 140 14.64 11.49 -12.77
C TRP A 140 13.57 12.35 -13.46
N LEU A 141 12.29 12.05 -13.28
CA LEU A 141 11.24 12.90 -13.82
C LEU A 141 11.37 14.34 -13.26
N THR A 142 11.07 15.32 -14.09
CA THR A 142 10.96 16.70 -13.64
C THR A 142 9.80 16.90 -12.67
N SER A 143 9.87 17.89 -11.82
CA SER A 143 8.78 18.23 -10.90
C SER A 143 7.47 18.52 -11.65
N ASP A 144 7.52 19.17 -12.80
CA ASP A 144 6.34 19.45 -13.62
C ASP A 144 5.62 18.17 -14.05
N LEU A 145 6.38 17.13 -14.44
CA LEU A 145 5.81 15.84 -14.78
C LEU A 145 5.24 15.11 -13.57
N LYS A 146 5.94 15.16 -12.42
CA LYS A 146 5.47 14.56 -11.16
C LYS A 146 4.19 15.21 -10.66
N ASN A 147 4.10 16.55 -10.79
CA ASN A 147 3.06 17.40 -10.19
C ASN A 147 1.89 17.69 -11.11
N LYS A 148 1.92 17.25 -12.36
CA LYS A 148 0.86 17.50 -13.37
C LYS A 148 -0.53 17.14 -12.86
N LYS A 149 -0.65 16.05 -12.13
CA LYS A 149 -1.86 15.57 -11.44
C LYS A 149 -1.48 14.53 -10.38
N TYR A 150 -2.44 14.11 -9.59
CA TYR A 150 -2.21 13.05 -8.59
C TYR A 150 -1.68 11.77 -9.24
N LYS A 151 -0.54 11.28 -8.77
CA LYS A 151 0.17 10.10 -9.31
C LYS A 151 0.36 10.16 -10.84
N SER A 152 0.76 11.32 -11.33
CA SER A 152 0.80 11.68 -12.75
C SER A 152 1.37 10.59 -13.66
N ALA A 153 2.51 10.00 -13.30
CA ALA A 153 3.16 8.97 -14.12
C ALA A 153 2.29 7.70 -14.26
N LEU A 154 1.65 7.25 -13.18
CA LEU A 154 0.76 6.09 -13.21
C LEU A 154 -0.54 6.40 -13.94
N ASP A 155 -1.13 7.54 -13.68
CA ASP A 155 -2.41 7.97 -14.25
C ASP A 155 -2.33 8.05 -15.78
N GLU A 156 -1.26 8.63 -16.32
CA GLU A 156 -1.01 8.71 -17.75
C GLU A 156 -0.90 7.31 -18.40
N TYR A 157 -0.14 6.42 -17.77
CA TYR A 157 0.02 5.05 -18.24
C TYR A 157 -1.30 4.28 -18.24
N LEU A 158 -2.10 4.41 -17.18
CA LEU A 158 -3.39 3.73 -17.07
C LEU A 158 -4.39 4.23 -18.12
N ILE A 159 -4.39 5.54 -18.39
CA ILE A 159 -5.23 6.13 -19.45
C ILE A 159 -4.82 5.60 -20.83
N GLN A 160 -3.54 5.66 -21.16
CA GLN A 160 -3.02 5.23 -22.46
C GLN A 160 -3.29 3.74 -22.75
N ASN A 161 -3.34 2.92 -21.71
CA ASN A 161 -3.60 1.49 -21.83
C ASN A 161 -5.05 1.09 -21.54
N ASN A 162 -5.97 2.05 -21.43
CA ASN A 162 -7.39 1.82 -21.16
C ASN A 162 -7.66 0.95 -19.92
N TYR A 163 -6.85 1.09 -18.88
CA TYR A 163 -7.08 0.39 -17.61
C TYR A 163 -8.30 0.97 -16.88
N PRO A 164 -9.16 0.13 -16.31
CA PRO A 164 -10.33 0.58 -15.55
C PRO A 164 -9.89 1.12 -14.19
N PHE A 165 -9.90 2.44 -14.02
CA PHE A 165 -9.64 3.09 -12.74
C PHE A 165 -10.42 4.41 -12.63
N GLN A 166 -10.56 4.93 -11.42
CA GLN A 166 -11.20 6.22 -11.16
C GLN A 166 -10.14 7.31 -11.07
N GLN A 167 -10.10 8.18 -12.07
CA GLN A 167 -9.14 9.28 -12.14
C GLN A 167 -9.33 10.27 -10.97
N GLY A 168 -8.23 10.70 -10.35
CA GLY A 168 -8.24 11.71 -9.30
C GLY A 168 -8.91 11.28 -7.98
N ILE A 169 -9.25 10.01 -7.83
CA ILE A 169 -9.85 9.49 -6.60
C ILE A 169 -8.86 8.60 -5.88
N LYS A 170 -8.56 8.96 -4.63
CA LYS A 170 -7.81 8.07 -3.73
C LYS A 170 -8.76 7.12 -3.03
N THR A 171 -8.62 5.83 -3.31
CA THR A 171 -9.33 4.77 -2.60
C THR A 171 -8.33 3.95 -1.79
N GLY A 172 -8.46 3.98 -0.46
CA GLY A 172 -7.65 3.15 0.42
C GLY A 172 -8.08 1.67 0.35
N PHE A 173 -7.12 0.77 0.52
CA PHE A 173 -7.42 -0.65 0.70
C PHE A 173 -8.15 -0.84 2.03
N GLN A 174 -9.41 -1.21 1.99
CA GLN A 174 -10.26 -1.46 3.15
C GLN A 174 -11.10 -2.72 2.91
N ALA A 175 -11.18 -3.58 3.91
CA ALA A 175 -12.30 -4.51 3.98
C ALA A 175 -13.59 -3.67 4.06
N ASN A 176 -14.59 -4.03 3.26
CA ASN A 176 -15.80 -3.24 3.02
C ASN A 176 -16.40 -2.68 4.32
N LYS A 177 -16.77 -1.38 4.33
CA LYS A 177 -17.39 -0.68 5.48
C LYS A 177 -18.72 -1.29 5.94
N ASN A 178 -19.31 -2.20 5.16
CA ASN A 178 -20.58 -2.87 5.46
C ASN A 178 -20.41 -4.18 6.26
N LEU A 179 -19.20 -4.46 6.76
CA LEU A 179 -18.98 -5.50 7.76
C LEU A 179 -19.14 -4.88 9.15
N VAL A 180 -20.35 -4.57 9.52
CA VAL A 180 -20.77 -4.21 10.88
C VAL A 180 -21.75 -5.26 11.37
#